data_52db6611a71e2cda08119a8964bb6036
#
_entry.id   52db6611a71e2cda08119a8964bb6036
#
_cell.length_a   1.000
_cell.length_b   1.000
_cell.length_c   1.000
_cell.angle_alpha   90.00
_cell.angle_beta   90.00
_cell.angle_gamma   90.00
#
_symmetry.space_group_name_H-M   'P 1'
#
loop_
_entity.id
_entity.type
_entity.pdbx_description
1 polymer ?
#
loop_
_entity_poly.entity_id
_entity_poly.type
_entity_poly.pdbx_seq_one_letter_code
_entity_poly.pdbx_strand_id
1 'polypeptide(L)'
;PRIPVFVSLKDWSDSRKTLENFIIDEFRVCGFDDPDLFVKQLLLTGNAMLLLDGFDEVGSKIETAISEVQRYSTQYPEISIVLSCRTAAYNYVFQDFKDVELADFSDDQVNQFIANWFRDNSIKRDRCKKELSLPKNRAIRNLCPTPLLLTLLCLAFEDAQAFPQNRAELFTDALDALMKKWDSSRAIFREFAYKDLSIAKRELLLARLAFNTFENNKYFIKQDYLEREIADFLANLKNAPPEVHDEQGELVLKSIEAQHGLLVERAHKIYSFSHLTFQEFFSARYITENTNKRKDPTYLIDKYMLDPRWNEVIILTTGLLAEADGFLLAMRRKL
;
A
#
# COMPACT_ATOMS: atom_id res chain seq x y z
N PRO A 1 2.48 6.47 35.02
CA PRO A 1 2.91 6.12 33.68
C PRO A 1 2.02 4.98 33.16
N ARG A 2 1.53 5.11 31.92
CA ARG A 2 0.73 4.06 31.28
C ARG A 2 1.65 3.10 30.53
N ILE A 3 1.32 1.82 30.55
CA ILE A 3 2.04 0.78 29.81
C ILE A 3 1.43 0.69 28.42
N PRO A 4 2.20 0.93 27.32
CA PRO A 4 1.70 0.75 25.97
C PRO A 4 1.55 -0.74 25.66
N VAL A 5 0.38 -1.12 25.16
CA VAL A 5 0.06 -2.47 24.70
C VAL A 5 -0.31 -2.38 23.22
N PHE A 6 0.59 -2.85 22.36
CA PHE A 6 0.36 -2.87 20.91
C PHE A 6 -0.45 -4.10 20.53
N VAL A 7 -1.45 -3.90 19.71
CA VAL A 7 -2.31 -4.96 19.15
C VAL A 7 -2.50 -4.72 17.67
N SER A 8 -2.02 -5.64 16.84
CA SER A 8 -2.43 -5.74 15.45
C SER A 8 -3.87 -6.24 15.40
N LEU A 9 -4.79 -5.40 14.95
CA LEU A 9 -6.20 -5.78 14.83
C LEU A 9 -6.42 -6.87 13.78
N LYS A 10 -5.57 -6.94 12.77
CA LYS A 10 -5.53 -8.05 11.82
C LYS A 10 -5.26 -9.37 12.54
N ASP A 11 -4.13 -9.46 13.28
CA ASP A 11 -3.72 -10.70 13.94
C ASP A 11 -4.71 -11.12 15.02
N TRP A 12 -5.23 -10.13 15.77
CA TRP A 12 -6.31 -10.38 16.71
C TRP A 12 -7.55 -10.97 16.02
N SER A 13 -8.01 -10.37 14.93
CA SER A 13 -9.18 -10.83 14.21
C SER A 13 -9.02 -12.27 13.69
N ASP A 14 -7.82 -12.64 13.25
CA ASP A 14 -7.51 -13.97 12.75
C ASP A 14 -7.40 -15.01 13.88
N SER A 15 -7.02 -14.61 15.09
CA SER A 15 -6.84 -15.47 16.25
C SER A 15 -8.13 -16.10 16.80
N ARG A 16 -9.30 -15.54 16.46
CA ARG A 16 -10.63 -15.92 17.00
C ARG A 16 -10.75 -15.85 18.53
N LYS A 17 -9.86 -15.10 19.19
CA LYS A 17 -9.85 -14.89 20.63
C LYS A 17 -10.55 -13.58 20.99
N THR A 18 -10.95 -13.44 22.27
CA THR A 18 -11.31 -12.12 22.81
C THR A 18 -10.08 -11.23 22.82
N LEU A 19 -10.27 -9.91 22.78
CA LEU A 19 -9.15 -8.96 22.81
C LEU A 19 -8.29 -9.15 24.07
N GLU A 20 -8.91 -9.43 25.23
CA GLU A 20 -8.20 -9.70 26.49
C GLU A 20 -7.30 -10.93 26.38
N ASN A 21 -7.83 -12.06 25.90
CA ASN A 21 -7.06 -13.27 25.75
C ASN A 21 -5.92 -13.12 24.71
N PHE A 22 -6.14 -12.34 23.68
CA PHE A 22 -5.09 -12.04 22.71
C PHE A 22 -3.96 -11.24 23.36
N ILE A 23 -4.28 -10.18 24.12
CA ILE A 23 -3.29 -9.39 24.86
C ILE A 23 -2.52 -10.28 25.86
N ILE A 24 -3.22 -11.14 26.61
CA ILE A 24 -2.58 -12.08 27.56
C ILE A 24 -1.57 -12.96 26.84
N ASP A 25 -1.94 -13.50 25.67
CA ASP A 25 -1.03 -14.35 24.90
C ASP A 25 0.19 -13.60 24.36
N GLU A 26 0.03 -12.34 23.93
CA GLU A 26 1.16 -11.50 23.53
C GLU A 26 2.16 -11.29 24.68
N PHE A 27 1.68 -11.05 25.91
CA PHE A 27 2.54 -10.96 27.08
C PHE A 27 3.25 -12.31 27.38
N ARG A 28 2.54 -13.43 27.17
CA ARG A 28 3.12 -14.76 27.36
C ARG A 28 4.21 -15.07 26.34
N VAL A 29 4.01 -14.69 25.06
CA VAL A 29 5.02 -14.82 24.01
C VAL A 29 6.26 -13.96 24.31
N CYS A 30 6.09 -12.81 24.95
CA CYS A 30 7.18 -11.96 25.41
C CYS A 30 7.91 -12.51 26.67
N GLY A 31 7.54 -13.68 27.15
CA GLY A 31 8.19 -14.33 28.31
C GLY A 31 7.75 -13.75 29.67
N PHE A 32 6.56 -13.13 29.74
CA PHE A 32 6.01 -12.65 31.00
C PHE A 32 5.34 -13.82 31.75
N ASP A 33 5.80 -14.05 32.98
CA ASP A 33 5.25 -15.08 33.82
C ASP A 33 3.88 -14.66 34.39
N ASP A 34 2.87 -15.53 34.26
CA ASP A 34 1.50 -15.31 34.75
C ASP A 34 0.85 -14.00 34.31
N PRO A 35 0.69 -13.77 32.99
CA PRO A 35 0.18 -12.50 32.43
C PRO A 35 -1.30 -12.26 32.75
N ASP A 36 -2.08 -13.27 33.06
CA ASP A 36 -3.55 -13.17 33.21
C ASP A 36 -3.95 -12.19 34.30
N LEU A 37 -3.36 -12.31 35.51
CA LEU A 37 -3.64 -11.41 36.60
C LEU A 37 -3.09 -10.01 36.36
N PHE A 38 -1.90 -9.93 35.77
CA PHE A 38 -1.25 -8.66 35.45
C PHE A 38 -2.06 -7.85 34.45
N VAL A 39 -2.48 -8.46 33.32
CA VAL A 39 -3.26 -7.78 32.28
C VAL A 39 -4.60 -7.29 32.83
N LYS A 40 -5.30 -8.11 33.62
CA LYS A 40 -6.54 -7.69 34.28
C LYS A 40 -6.34 -6.49 35.20
N GLN A 41 -5.30 -6.52 36.03
CA GLN A 41 -4.99 -5.39 36.92
C GLN A 41 -4.61 -4.16 36.12
N LEU A 42 -3.82 -4.30 35.05
CA LEU A 42 -3.42 -3.21 34.16
C LEU A 42 -4.62 -2.50 33.56
N LEU A 43 -5.61 -3.26 33.08
CA LEU A 43 -6.85 -2.73 32.52
C LEU A 43 -7.72 -2.06 33.59
N LEU A 44 -7.95 -2.72 34.72
CA LEU A 44 -8.80 -2.22 35.82
C LEU A 44 -8.24 -0.96 36.49
N THR A 45 -6.93 -0.82 36.57
CA THR A 45 -6.29 0.33 37.22
C THR A 45 -6.11 1.53 36.27
N GLY A 46 -6.51 1.42 34.99
CA GLY A 46 -6.36 2.49 34.01
C GLY A 46 -4.91 2.75 33.58
N ASN A 47 -3.98 1.85 33.91
CA ASN A 47 -2.56 2.01 33.57
C ASN A 47 -2.18 1.46 32.20
N ALA A 48 -3.15 1.00 31.40
CA ALA A 48 -2.96 0.59 30.02
C ALA A 48 -3.11 1.75 29.05
N MET A 49 -2.30 1.73 27.96
CA MET A 49 -2.54 2.45 26.73
C MET A 49 -2.61 1.43 25.59
N LEU A 50 -3.82 1.13 25.12
CA LEU A 50 -4.00 0.20 24.02
C LEU A 50 -3.71 0.92 22.70
N LEU A 51 -2.79 0.38 21.90
CA LEU A 51 -2.43 0.86 20.57
C LEU A 51 -2.97 -0.16 19.56
N LEU A 52 -4.18 0.07 19.06
CA LEU A 52 -4.91 -0.81 18.16
C LEU A 52 -4.60 -0.42 16.71
N ASP A 53 -3.79 -1.18 16.03
CA ASP A 53 -3.32 -0.86 14.69
C ASP A 53 -4.09 -1.62 13.60
N GLY A 54 -4.45 -0.90 12.52
CA GLY A 54 -5.02 -1.48 11.32
C GLY A 54 -6.51 -1.82 11.42
N PHE A 55 -7.37 -0.89 11.86
CA PHE A 55 -8.81 -1.11 11.93
C PHE A 55 -9.44 -1.46 10.56
N ASP A 56 -8.92 -0.90 9.48
CA ASP A 56 -9.32 -1.23 8.11
C ASP A 56 -8.89 -2.64 7.65
N GLU A 57 -7.98 -3.28 8.38
CA GLU A 57 -7.44 -4.59 8.05
C GLU A 57 -8.21 -5.77 8.66
N VAL A 58 -9.22 -5.48 9.48
CA VAL A 58 -10.09 -6.49 10.14
C VAL A 58 -11.02 -7.21 9.16
N GLY A 59 -11.29 -6.62 8.00
CA GLY A 59 -12.09 -7.21 6.92
C GLY A 59 -13.54 -7.47 7.31
N SER A 60 -14.02 -8.72 7.11
CA SER A 60 -15.43 -9.08 7.37
C SER A 60 -15.84 -9.07 8.84
N LYS A 61 -14.89 -8.94 9.78
CA LYS A 61 -15.14 -8.91 11.23
C LYS A 61 -15.21 -7.49 11.80
N ILE A 62 -15.38 -6.49 10.96
CA ILE A 62 -15.37 -5.08 11.36
C ILE A 62 -16.42 -4.78 12.44
N GLU A 63 -17.63 -5.34 12.34
CA GLU A 63 -18.69 -5.16 13.36
C GLU A 63 -18.30 -5.76 14.71
N THR A 64 -17.59 -6.89 14.70
CA THR A 64 -17.06 -7.50 15.91
C THR A 64 -15.99 -6.61 16.52
N ALA A 65 -15.09 -6.04 15.71
CA ALA A 65 -14.05 -5.14 16.17
C ALA A 65 -14.63 -3.85 16.77
N ILE A 66 -15.64 -3.27 16.12
CA ILE A 66 -16.38 -2.11 16.64
C ILE A 66 -16.94 -2.43 18.04
N SER A 67 -17.68 -3.55 18.14
CA SER A 67 -18.30 -3.96 19.39
C SER A 67 -17.29 -4.21 20.52
N GLU A 68 -16.16 -4.85 20.20
CA GLU A 68 -15.09 -5.08 21.17
C GLU A 68 -14.44 -3.77 21.62
N VAL A 69 -14.07 -2.87 20.70
CA VAL A 69 -13.47 -1.59 21.05
C VAL A 69 -14.41 -0.75 21.92
N GLN A 70 -15.71 -0.69 21.56
CA GLN A 70 -16.72 0.00 22.36
C GLN A 70 -16.90 -0.63 23.74
N ARG A 71 -16.92 -1.96 23.81
CA ARG A 71 -17.00 -2.69 25.08
C ARG A 71 -15.82 -2.34 25.99
N TYR A 72 -14.60 -2.28 25.43
CA TYR A 72 -13.40 -1.94 26.18
C TYR A 72 -13.42 -0.49 26.68
N SER A 73 -13.82 0.46 25.83
CA SER A 73 -13.91 1.88 26.23
C SER A 73 -14.93 2.08 27.35
N THR A 74 -16.03 1.33 27.32
CA THR A 74 -17.07 1.39 28.36
C THR A 74 -16.66 0.64 29.66
N GLN A 75 -16.06 -0.53 29.50
CA GLN A 75 -15.69 -1.39 30.65
C GLN A 75 -14.49 -0.85 31.42
N TYR A 76 -13.56 -0.20 30.72
CA TYR A 76 -12.30 0.32 31.28
C TYR A 76 -12.13 1.82 30.95
N PRO A 77 -12.95 2.71 31.50
CA PRO A 77 -12.98 4.12 31.11
C PRO A 77 -11.68 4.90 31.40
N GLU A 78 -10.83 4.38 32.29
CA GLU A 78 -9.56 5.02 32.68
C GLU A 78 -8.38 4.68 31.76
N ILE A 79 -8.50 3.66 30.89
CA ILE A 79 -7.43 3.36 29.94
C ILE A 79 -7.43 4.35 28.78
N SER A 80 -6.29 4.47 28.09
CA SER A 80 -6.24 5.19 26.81
C SER A 80 -6.29 4.17 25.67
N ILE A 81 -7.13 4.46 24.67
CA ILE A 81 -7.20 3.67 23.43
C ILE A 81 -6.83 4.60 22.28
N VAL A 82 -5.84 4.19 21.49
CA VAL A 82 -5.46 4.82 20.21
C VAL A 82 -5.72 3.78 19.13
N LEU A 83 -6.47 4.18 18.11
CA LEU A 83 -6.85 3.30 17.00
C LEU A 83 -6.40 3.92 15.69
N SER A 84 -5.65 3.17 14.89
CA SER A 84 -5.29 3.60 13.55
C SER A 84 -6.25 3.03 12.50
N CYS A 85 -6.60 3.85 11.52
CA CYS A 85 -7.41 3.47 10.36
C CYS A 85 -7.05 4.33 9.16
N ARG A 86 -7.10 3.78 7.96
CA ARG A 86 -6.95 4.58 6.74
C ARG A 86 -8.18 5.43 6.53
N THR A 87 -7.99 6.72 6.21
CA THR A 87 -9.09 7.67 5.98
C THR A 87 -10.10 7.16 4.93
N ALA A 88 -9.60 6.54 3.86
CA ALA A 88 -10.47 5.99 2.79
C ALA A 88 -11.35 4.81 3.22
N ALA A 89 -10.99 4.13 4.32
CA ALA A 89 -11.73 2.97 4.84
C ALA A 89 -12.54 3.30 6.10
N TYR A 90 -12.38 4.51 6.64
CA TYR A 90 -13.03 4.93 7.87
C TYR A 90 -14.46 5.41 7.58
N ASN A 91 -15.43 4.52 7.82
CA ASN A 91 -16.86 4.79 7.62
C ASN A 91 -17.66 4.75 8.92
N TYR A 92 -17.00 4.64 10.05
CA TYR A 92 -17.63 4.50 11.36
C TYR A 92 -17.09 5.53 12.35
N VAL A 93 -17.99 6.19 13.09
CA VAL A 93 -17.63 7.15 14.13
C VAL A 93 -17.84 6.50 15.50
N PHE A 94 -16.76 6.34 16.27
CA PHE A 94 -16.83 5.90 17.66
C PHE A 94 -17.29 7.06 18.55
N GLN A 95 -18.37 6.90 19.31
CA GLN A 95 -19.00 8.01 20.06
C GLN A 95 -18.05 8.67 21.06
N ASP A 96 -17.16 7.89 21.69
CA ASP A 96 -16.27 8.36 22.77
C ASP A 96 -14.82 8.60 22.27
N PHE A 97 -14.59 8.60 20.96
CA PHE A 97 -13.27 8.81 20.39
C PHE A 97 -13.19 10.20 19.74
N LYS A 98 -11.98 10.75 19.77
CA LYS A 98 -11.65 11.95 19.05
C LYS A 98 -10.87 11.56 17.80
N ASP A 99 -11.43 11.86 16.63
CA ASP A 99 -10.76 11.63 15.37
C ASP A 99 -9.68 12.68 15.14
N VAL A 100 -8.51 12.22 14.71
CA VAL A 100 -7.40 13.06 14.30
C VAL A 100 -6.83 12.51 12.98
N GLU A 101 -6.52 13.39 12.06
CA GLU A 101 -5.87 13.05 10.81
C GLU A 101 -4.38 13.41 10.87
N LEU A 102 -3.51 12.50 10.40
CA LEU A 102 -2.09 12.80 10.28
C LEU A 102 -1.89 13.78 9.14
N ALA A 103 -1.35 14.95 9.47
CA ALA A 103 -1.04 15.96 8.49
C ALA A 103 0.15 15.56 7.60
N ASP A 104 0.20 16.15 6.42
CA ASP A 104 1.36 16.11 5.54
C ASP A 104 2.63 16.62 6.25
N PHE A 105 3.79 16.17 5.78
CA PHE A 105 5.07 16.65 6.30
C PHE A 105 5.28 18.15 6.04
N SER A 106 5.74 18.86 7.07
CA SER A 106 6.29 20.21 6.92
C SER A 106 7.64 20.17 6.19
N ASP A 107 8.10 21.31 5.70
CA ASP A 107 9.43 21.42 5.06
C ASP A 107 10.57 20.94 5.97
N ASP A 108 10.47 21.18 7.28
CA ASP A 108 11.46 20.70 8.26
C ASP A 108 11.43 19.19 8.39
N GLN A 109 10.25 18.58 8.40
CA GLN A 109 10.09 17.12 8.45
C GLN A 109 10.59 16.46 7.15
N VAL A 110 10.32 17.06 5.99
CA VAL A 110 10.89 16.64 4.70
C VAL A 110 12.41 16.66 4.74
N ASN A 111 12.99 17.77 5.22
CA ASN A 111 14.44 17.91 5.36
C ASN A 111 15.05 16.89 6.33
N GLN A 112 14.35 16.62 7.44
CA GLN A 112 14.78 15.61 8.42
C GLN A 112 14.67 14.19 7.85
N PHE A 113 13.60 13.89 7.11
CA PHE A 113 13.46 12.60 6.44
C PHE A 113 14.60 12.34 5.46
N ILE A 114 14.90 13.30 4.58
CA ILE A 114 16.03 13.20 3.63
C ILE A 114 17.36 13.02 4.38
N ALA A 115 17.56 13.74 5.50
CA ALA A 115 18.76 13.60 6.32
C ALA A 115 18.88 12.18 6.92
N ASN A 116 17.78 11.61 7.40
CA ASN A 116 17.75 10.27 7.95
C ASN A 116 17.94 9.19 6.87
N TRP A 117 17.35 9.39 5.68
CA TRP A 117 17.46 8.46 4.56
C TRP A 117 18.91 8.33 4.07
N PHE A 118 19.59 9.46 3.88
CA PHE A 118 20.97 9.52 3.40
C PHE A 118 21.99 9.72 4.55
N ARG A 119 21.69 9.26 5.78
CA ARG A 119 22.54 9.50 6.96
C ARG A 119 23.99 9.09 6.75
N ASP A 120 24.23 8.00 6.03
CA ASP A 120 25.56 7.43 5.79
C ASP A 120 26.24 8.02 4.54
N ASN A 121 25.58 8.95 3.83
CA ASN A 121 26.09 9.59 2.63
C ASN A 121 25.72 11.08 2.57
N SER A 122 26.53 11.90 3.23
CA SER A 122 26.32 13.36 3.29
C SER A 122 26.34 14.02 1.90
N ILE A 123 27.17 13.52 0.98
CA ILE A 123 27.27 14.08 -0.38
C ILE A 123 25.95 13.88 -1.14
N LYS A 124 25.38 12.67 -1.10
CA LYS A 124 24.06 12.39 -1.72
C LYS A 124 22.95 13.20 -1.07
N ARG A 125 22.96 13.30 0.27
CA ARG A 125 22.00 14.10 1.03
C ARG A 125 21.99 15.55 0.56
N ASP A 126 23.14 16.18 0.55
CA ASP A 126 23.26 17.61 0.24
C ASP A 126 22.96 17.87 -1.24
N ARG A 127 23.33 16.96 -2.13
CA ARG A 127 22.96 17.00 -3.54
C ARG A 127 21.43 16.85 -3.71
N CYS A 128 20.78 15.90 -3.03
CA CYS A 128 19.34 15.71 -3.07
C CYS A 128 18.60 16.98 -2.67
N LYS A 129 18.96 17.58 -1.53
CA LYS A 129 18.37 18.84 -1.05
C LYS A 129 18.58 19.99 -2.03
N LYS A 130 19.77 20.11 -2.59
CA LYS A 130 20.11 21.13 -3.60
C LYS A 130 19.25 20.97 -4.86
N GLU A 131 19.17 19.76 -5.41
CA GLU A 131 18.36 19.49 -6.61
C GLU A 131 16.87 19.77 -6.35
N LEU A 132 16.33 19.36 -5.20
CA LEU A 132 14.94 19.65 -4.82
C LEU A 132 14.65 21.16 -4.75
N SER A 133 15.62 21.97 -4.37
CA SER A 133 15.47 23.43 -4.27
C SER A 133 15.41 24.15 -5.62
N LEU A 134 15.83 23.49 -6.71
CA LEU A 134 15.88 24.10 -8.04
C LEU A 134 14.48 24.40 -8.58
N PRO A 135 14.27 25.56 -9.25
CA PRO A 135 12.98 25.94 -9.79
C PRO A 135 12.36 24.90 -10.75
N LYS A 136 13.19 24.22 -11.55
CA LYS A 136 12.77 23.15 -12.47
C LYS A 136 12.08 21.97 -11.75
N ASN A 137 12.42 21.71 -10.49
CA ASN A 137 11.94 20.59 -9.70
C ASN A 137 10.77 20.99 -8.78
N ARG A 138 10.14 22.16 -9.01
CA ARG A 138 9.00 22.64 -8.18
C ARG A 138 7.84 21.63 -8.15
N ALA A 139 7.48 21.03 -9.28
CA ALA A 139 6.41 20.04 -9.35
C ALA A 139 6.72 18.80 -8.49
N ILE A 140 7.97 18.33 -8.55
CA ILE A 140 8.46 17.20 -7.73
C ILE A 140 8.48 17.56 -6.25
N ARG A 141 8.97 18.77 -5.91
CA ARG A 141 8.99 19.24 -4.51
C ARG A 141 7.60 19.27 -3.87
N ASN A 142 6.56 19.59 -4.65
CA ASN A 142 5.17 19.59 -4.17
C ASN A 142 4.66 18.17 -3.80
N LEU A 143 5.39 17.10 -4.13
CA LEU A 143 5.08 15.73 -3.74
C LEU A 143 5.71 15.33 -2.41
N CYS A 144 6.75 16.06 -1.98
CA CYS A 144 7.51 15.74 -0.76
C CYS A 144 6.70 15.74 0.54
N PRO A 145 5.65 16.55 0.72
CA PRO A 145 4.85 16.50 1.93
C PRO A 145 4.21 15.13 2.21
N THR A 146 3.96 14.33 1.17
CA THR A 146 3.41 12.97 1.32
C THR A 146 4.55 11.98 1.62
N PRO A 147 4.56 11.30 2.79
CA PRO A 147 5.65 10.40 3.20
C PRO A 147 5.97 9.31 2.18
N LEU A 148 4.95 8.70 1.57
CA LEU A 148 5.15 7.69 0.53
C LEU A 148 5.89 8.28 -0.68
N LEU A 149 5.41 9.41 -1.21
CA LEU A 149 6.00 10.04 -2.38
C LEU A 149 7.43 10.51 -2.10
N LEU A 150 7.70 11.01 -0.90
CA LEU A 150 9.05 11.36 -0.47
C LEU A 150 9.97 10.13 -0.42
N THR A 151 9.46 8.98 0.05
CA THR A 151 10.19 7.72 0.02
C THR A 151 10.56 7.31 -1.41
N LEU A 152 9.59 7.37 -2.32
CA LEU A 152 9.81 7.06 -3.74
C LEU A 152 10.81 8.03 -4.39
N LEU A 153 10.73 9.32 -4.04
CA LEU A 153 11.69 10.34 -4.48
C LEU A 153 13.12 10.03 -4.02
N CYS A 154 13.28 9.65 -2.75
CA CYS A 154 14.59 9.28 -2.22
C CYS A 154 15.14 8.02 -2.89
N LEU A 155 14.28 7.02 -3.16
CA LEU A 155 14.66 5.80 -3.89
C LEU A 155 15.10 6.10 -5.32
N ALA A 156 14.30 6.85 -6.08
CA ALA A 156 14.63 7.24 -7.45
C ALA A 156 15.94 8.05 -7.50
N PHE A 157 16.11 9.01 -6.58
CA PHE A 157 17.32 9.81 -6.48
C PHE A 157 18.54 8.99 -6.09
N GLU A 158 18.39 7.96 -5.27
CA GLU A 158 19.51 7.09 -4.87
C GLU A 158 20.09 6.33 -6.05
N ASP A 159 19.28 5.93 -7.01
CA ASP A 159 19.67 5.20 -8.22
C ASP A 159 20.19 6.16 -9.32
N ALA A 160 19.36 7.12 -9.73
CA ALA A 160 19.65 8.00 -10.88
C ALA A 160 20.44 9.26 -10.52
N GLN A 161 20.49 9.66 -9.25
CA GLN A 161 21.07 10.92 -8.75
C GLN A 161 20.49 12.19 -9.41
N ALA A 162 19.29 12.08 -9.95
CA ALA A 162 18.49 13.14 -10.55
C ALA A 162 17.02 12.90 -10.23
N PHE A 163 16.18 13.94 -10.28
CA PHE A 163 14.75 13.76 -10.14
C PHE A 163 14.08 13.62 -11.51
N PRO A 164 13.04 12.77 -11.61
CA PRO A 164 12.21 12.67 -12.79
C PRO A 164 11.46 13.98 -13.05
N GLN A 165 11.00 14.18 -14.28
CA GLN A 165 10.40 15.45 -14.67
C GLN A 165 8.93 15.59 -14.23
N ASN A 166 8.25 14.47 -14.07
CA ASN A 166 6.85 14.42 -13.67
C ASN A 166 6.56 13.25 -12.72
N ARG A 167 5.33 13.25 -12.19
CA ARG A 167 4.89 12.24 -11.22
C ARG A 167 4.85 10.83 -11.79
N ALA A 168 4.46 10.66 -13.04
CA ALA A 168 4.38 9.34 -13.67
C ALA A 168 5.79 8.73 -13.86
N GLU A 169 6.77 9.52 -14.28
CA GLU A 169 8.18 9.12 -14.32
C GLU A 169 8.70 8.77 -12.92
N LEU A 170 8.32 9.56 -11.89
CA LEU A 170 8.71 9.24 -10.52
C LEU A 170 8.27 7.84 -10.10
N PHE A 171 7.02 7.48 -10.37
CA PHE A 171 6.53 6.15 -10.05
C PHE A 171 7.25 5.06 -10.85
N THR A 172 7.52 5.31 -12.13
CA THR A 172 8.29 4.39 -12.98
C THR A 172 9.67 4.15 -12.41
N ASP A 173 10.45 5.22 -12.19
CA ASP A 173 11.84 5.12 -11.70
C ASP A 173 11.91 4.49 -10.31
N ALA A 174 10.99 4.86 -9.41
CA ALA A 174 10.96 4.34 -8.06
C ALA A 174 10.57 2.85 -8.02
N LEU A 175 9.60 2.44 -8.83
CA LEU A 175 9.21 1.03 -8.93
C LEU A 175 10.30 0.19 -9.60
N ASP A 176 10.96 0.70 -10.62
CA ASP A 176 12.11 0.06 -11.24
C ASP A 176 13.24 -0.14 -10.22
N ALA A 177 13.53 0.88 -9.41
CA ALA A 177 14.52 0.79 -8.34
C ALA A 177 14.12 -0.23 -7.26
N LEU A 178 12.84 -0.24 -6.87
CA LEU A 178 12.26 -1.23 -5.96
C LEU A 178 12.43 -2.65 -6.52
N MET A 179 12.02 -2.89 -7.74
CA MET A 179 12.06 -4.21 -8.38
C MET A 179 13.50 -4.73 -8.52
N LYS A 180 14.46 -3.85 -8.86
CA LYS A 180 15.89 -4.19 -8.98
C LYS A 180 16.55 -4.47 -7.62
N LYS A 181 16.32 -3.61 -6.61
CA LYS A 181 16.90 -3.78 -5.27
C LYS A 181 16.45 -5.08 -4.60
N TRP A 182 15.22 -5.48 -4.83
CA TRP A 182 14.68 -6.67 -4.20
C TRP A 182 15.12 -7.97 -4.84
N ASP A 183 15.36 -7.98 -6.14
CA ASP A 183 16.00 -9.13 -6.82
C ASP A 183 17.45 -9.36 -6.29
N SER A 184 18.15 -8.31 -5.86
CA SER A 184 19.52 -8.42 -5.37
C SER A 184 19.65 -8.77 -3.89
N SER A 185 18.66 -8.46 -3.05
CA SER A 185 18.75 -8.59 -1.59
C SER A 185 18.24 -9.91 -0.99
N ARG A 186 17.53 -10.73 -1.77
CA ARG A 186 16.90 -11.97 -1.26
C ARG A 186 17.30 -13.22 -2.05
N ALA A 187 18.57 -13.64 -1.86
CA ALA A 187 19.08 -14.94 -2.33
C ALA A 187 18.43 -16.17 -1.63
N ILE A 188 17.39 -16.02 -0.79
CA ILE A 188 16.99 -17.05 0.19
C ILE A 188 15.67 -17.76 -0.13
N PHE A 189 14.79 -17.25 -0.99
CA PHE A 189 13.56 -17.97 -1.33
C PHE A 189 13.57 -18.48 -2.77
N ARG A 190 13.82 -19.79 -2.89
CA ARG A 190 13.85 -20.58 -4.13
C ARG A 190 12.47 -21.16 -4.41
N GLU A 191 11.50 -20.37 -4.81
CA GLU A 191 10.29 -20.96 -5.39
C GLU A 191 10.08 -20.45 -6.82
N PHE A 192 9.96 -21.40 -7.74
CA PHE A 192 10.37 -21.30 -9.14
C PHE A 192 9.44 -20.49 -10.06
N ALA A 193 8.15 -20.34 -9.76
CA ALA A 193 7.20 -19.84 -10.76
C ALA A 193 7.32 -18.34 -11.08
N TYR A 194 7.64 -17.50 -10.09
CA TYR A 194 7.69 -16.04 -10.30
C TYR A 194 9.06 -15.53 -10.76
N LYS A 195 10.14 -16.24 -10.43
CA LYS A 195 11.50 -15.92 -10.92
C LYS A 195 11.65 -16.04 -12.43
N ASP A 196 10.91 -16.96 -13.04
CA ASP A 196 10.96 -17.19 -14.49
C ASP A 196 10.18 -16.12 -15.28
N LEU A 197 9.41 -15.26 -14.59
CA LEU A 197 8.81 -14.09 -15.18
C LEU A 197 9.85 -12.94 -15.21
N SER A 198 10.15 -12.45 -16.42
CA SER A 198 10.95 -11.24 -16.56
C SER A 198 10.29 -10.05 -15.81
N ILE A 199 11.09 -9.06 -15.38
CA ILE A 199 10.58 -7.86 -14.71
C ILE A 199 9.39 -7.25 -15.48
N ALA A 200 9.52 -7.10 -16.79
CA ALA A 200 8.43 -6.58 -17.64
C ALA A 200 7.14 -7.41 -17.58
N LYS A 201 7.22 -8.73 -17.46
CA LYS A 201 6.03 -9.60 -17.31
C LYS A 201 5.41 -9.49 -15.92
N ARG A 202 6.22 -9.30 -14.87
CA ARG A 202 5.74 -9.07 -13.50
C ARG A 202 5.00 -7.74 -13.40
N GLU A 203 5.54 -6.71 -14.01
CA GLU A 203 4.89 -5.39 -14.08
C GLU A 203 3.58 -5.46 -14.86
N LEU A 204 3.56 -6.16 -15.99
CA LEU A 204 2.34 -6.36 -16.78
C LEU A 204 1.26 -7.13 -15.99
N LEU A 205 1.66 -8.14 -15.21
CA LEU A 205 0.76 -8.85 -14.31
C LEU A 205 0.16 -7.90 -13.26
N LEU A 206 1.02 -7.15 -12.56
CA LEU A 206 0.58 -6.17 -11.55
C LEU A 206 -0.33 -5.10 -12.17
N ALA A 207 -0.01 -4.62 -13.36
CA ALA A 207 -0.81 -3.65 -14.10
C ALA A 207 -2.19 -4.22 -14.46
N ARG A 208 -2.27 -5.48 -14.92
CA ARG A 208 -3.55 -6.16 -15.21
C ARG A 208 -4.38 -6.34 -13.95
N LEU A 209 -3.78 -6.82 -12.85
CA LEU A 209 -4.47 -7.00 -11.57
C LEU A 209 -4.99 -5.66 -11.04
N ALA A 210 -4.17 -4.62 -11.10
CA ALA A 210 -4.54 -3.29 -10.65
C ALA A 210 -5.75 -2.74 -11.44
N PHE A 211 -5.68 -2.78 -12.76
CA PHE A 211 -6.75 -2.27 -13.61
C PHE A 211 -8.07 -3.03 -13.39
N ASN A 212 -8.04 -4.37 -13.43
CA ASN A 212 -9.24 -5.18 -13.28
C ASN A 212 -9.90 -4.97 -11.91
N THR A 213 -9.11 -4.81 -10.86
CA THR A 213 -9.63 -4.58 -9.51
C THR A 213 -10.09 -3.15 -9.31
N PHE A 214 -9.37 -2.16 -9.82
CA PHE A 214 -9.72 -0.75 -9.74
C PHE A 214 -11.00 -0.43 -10.52
N GLU A 215 -11.12 -0.90 -11.75
CA GLU A 215 -12.32 -0.71 -12.58
C GLU A 215 -13.57 -1.27 -11.88
N ASN A 216 -13.45 -2.39 -11.18
CA ASN A 216 -14.53 -3.04 -10.44
C ASN A 216 -14.69 -2.52 -9.00
N ASN A 217 -14.03 -1.43 -8.62
CA ASN A 217 -14.07 -0.84 -7.28
C ASN A 217 -13.67 -1.83 -6.15
N LYS A 218 -12.71 -2.71 -6.44
CA LYS A 218 -12.22 -3.71 -5.49
C LYS A 218 -10.88 -3.25 -4.90
N TYR A 219 -10.93 -2.61 -3.75
CA TYR A 219 -9.75 -2.24 -2.98
C TYR A 219 -9.29 -3.39 -2.07
N PHE A 220 -10.23 -4.15 -1.55
CA PHE A 220 -10.01 -5.41 -0.85
C PHE A 220 -10.39 -6.57 -1.75
N ILE A 221 -9.44 -7.45 -2.00
CA ILE A 221 -9.50 -8.44 -3.06
C ILE A 221 -9.39 -9.83 -2.41
N LYS A 222 -10.31 -10.73 -2.72
CA LYS A 222 -10.23 -12.12 -2.25
C LYS A 222 -9.05 -12.84 -2.89
N GLN A 223 -8.38 -13.67 -2.11
CA GLN A 223 -7.23 -14.46 -2.54
C GLN A 223 -7.55 -15.34 -3.76
N ASP A 224 -8.67 -16.05 -3.72
CA ASP A 224 -9.13 -16.92 -4.81
C ASP A 224 -9.37 -16.18 -6.13
N TYR A 225 -9.76 -14.92 -6.06
CA TYR A 225 -9.86 -14.07 -7.26
C TYR A 225 -8.48 -13.73 -7.83
N LEU A 226 -7.53 -13.35 -6.97
CA LEU A 226 -6.16 -13.03 -7.42
C LEU A 226 -5.46 -14.26 -7.99
N GLU A 227 -5.59 -15.40 -7.33
CA GLU A 227 -5.00 -16.66 -7.79
C GLU A 227 -5.48 -17.04 -9.19
N ARG A 228 -6.78 -16.95 -9.44
CA ARG A 228 -7.37 -17.20 -10.77
C ARG A 228 -6.88 -16.20 -11.82
N GLU A 229 -6.89 -14.90 -11.52
CA GLU A 229 -6.39 -13.88 -12.45
C GLU A 229 -4.91 -14.07 -12.78
N ILE A 230 -4.10 -14.50 -11.79
CA ILE A 230 -2.69 -14.81 -11.98
C ILE A 230 -2.54 -16.08 -12.84
N ALA A 231 -3.27 -17.14 -12.53
CA ALA A 231 -3.25 -18.37 -13.31
C ALA A 231 -3.64 -18.14 -14.77
N ASP A 232 -4.71 -17.36 -15.00
CA ASP A 232 -5.14 -16.94 -16.33
C ASP A 232 -4.06 -16.13 -17.07
N PHE A 233 -3.37 -15.25 -16.37
CA PHE A 233 -2.26 -14.51 -16.96
C PHE A 233 -1.12 -15.43 -17.38
N LEU A 234 -0.73 -16.37 -16.50
CA LEU A 234 0.34 -17.33 -16.77
C LEU A 234 0.01 -18.24 -17.95
N ALA A 235 -1.22 -18.76 -18.02
CA ALA A 235 -1.69 -19.62 -19.10
C ALA A 235 -1.65 -18.94 -20.48
N ASN A 236 -1.79 -17.61 -20.52
CA ASN A 236 -1.74 -16.83 -21.75
C ASN A 236 -0.33 -16.39 -22.18
N LEU A 237 0.72 -16.77 -21.45
CA LEU A 237 2.10 -16.51 -21.87
C LEU A 237 2.53 -17.43 -23.01
N LYS A 238 3.33 -16.91 -23.96
CA LYS A 238 3.78 -17.64 -25.17
C LYS A 238 4.47 -18.98 -24.90
N ASN A 239 5.02 -19.18 -23.70
CA ASN A 239 5.73 -20.40 -23.30
C ASN A 239 5.09 -21.00 -22.03
N ALA A 240 3.78 -20.85 -21.87
CA ALA A 240 3.10 -21.43 -20.72
C ALA A 240 3.22 -22.94 -20.71
N PRO A 241 3.46 -23.60 -19.56
CA PRO A 241 3.33 -25.04 -19.44
C PRO A 241 1.92 -25.47 -19.84
N PRO A 242 1.74 -26.71 -20.38
CA PRO A 242 0.44 -27.15 -20.86
C PRO A 242 -0.65 -27.23 -19.78
N GLU A 243 -0.28 -27.24 -18.51
CA GLU A 243 -1.19 -27.28 -17.38
C GLU A 243 -0.78 -26.17 -16.38
N VAL A 244 -1.44 -25.02 -16.45
CA VAL A 244 -1.35 -23.98 -15.42
C VAL A 244 -2.52 -24.20 -14.46
N HIS A 245 -2.22 -24.54 -13.19
CA HIS A 245 -3.22 -24.78 -12.16
C HIS A 245 -3.31 -23.58 -11.20
N ASP A 246 -4.42 -23.49 -10.47
CA ASP A 246 -4.65 -22.46 -9.42
C ASP A 246 -3.52 -22.45 -8.38
N GLU A 247 -2.89 -23.59 -8.09
CA GLU A 247 -1.72 -23.70 -7.23
C GLU A 247 -0.54 -22.80 -7.66
N GLN A 248 -0.34 -22.62 -8.97
CA GLN A 248 0.69 -21.70 -9.47
C GLN A 248 0.29 -20.23 -9.21
N GLY A 249 -0.99 -19.92 -9.26
CA GLY A 249 -1.52 -18.61 -8.90
C GLY A 249 -1.23 -18.25 -7.45
N GLU A 250 -1.44 -19.19 -6.52
CA GLU A 250 -1.12 -19.03 -5.09
C GLU A 250 0.37 -18.78 -4.86
N LEU A 251 1.23 -19.60 -5.47
CA LEU A 251 2.69 -19.46 -5.34
C LEU A 251 3.18 -18.09 -5.83
N VAL A 252 2.68 -17.65 -6.98
CA VAL A 252 3.03 -16.33 -7.53
C VAL A 252 2.51 -15.20 -6.64
N LEU A 253 1.28 -15.30 -6.13
CA LEU A 253 0.71 -14.30 -5.21
C LEU A 253 1.56 -14.15 -3.94
N LYS A 254 1.90 -15.26 -3.29
CA LYS A 254 2.78 -15.27 -2.12
C LYS A 254 4.18 -14.71 -2.43
N SER A 255 4.69 -14.98 -3.63
CA SER A 255 5.97 -14.44 -4.08
C SER A 255 5.91 -12.92 -4.27
N ILE A 256 4.81 -12.39 -4.84
CA ILE A 256 4.59 -10.93 -4.97
C ILE A 256 4.54 -10.28 -3.59
N GLU A 257 3.77 -10.84 -2.66
CA GLU A 257 3.66 -10.35 -1.29
C GLU A 257 5.02 -10.31 -0.59
N ALA A 258 5.72 -11.44 -0.60
CA ALA A 258 7.01 -11.57 0.10
C ALA A 258 8.12 -10.73 -0.52
N GLN A 259 8.11 -10.51 -1.83
CA GLN A 259 9.20 -9.84 -2.54
C GLN A 259 9.01 -8.33 -2.68
N HIS A 260 7.81 -7.88 -2.98
CA HIS A 260 7.60 -6.48 -3.38
C HIS A 260 6.81 -5.65 -2.36
N GLY A 261 6.01 -6.29 -1.50
CA GLY A 261 5.10 -5.57 -0.60
C GLY A 261 4.15 -4.62 -1.33
N LEU A 262 3.96 -4.82 -2.65
CA LEU A 262 3.03 -4.05 -3.46
C LEU A 262 1.61 -4.57 -3.32
N LEU A 263 1.46 -5.89 -3.20
CA LEU A 263 0.24 -6.57 -2.76
C LEU A 263 0.52 -7.14 -1.38
N VAL A 264 -0.38 -6.92 -0.43
CA VAL A 264 -0.24 -7.35 0.96
C VAL A 264 -1.54 -7.97 1.44
N GLU A 265 -1.44 -9.05 2.22
CA GLU A 265 -2.58 -9.62 2.90
C GLU A 265 -2.99 -8.72 4.06
N ARG A 266 -4.22 -8.21 4.03
CA ARG A 266 -4.76 -7.30 5.05
C ARG A 266 -5.58 -8.01 6.11
N ALA A 267 -6.22 -9.10 5.71
CA ALA A 267 -6.92 -10.02 6.59
C ALA A 267 -6.82 -11.41 5.95
N HIS A 268 -7.17 -12.46 6.68
CA HIS A 268 -7.08 -13.83 6.16
C HIS A 268 -7.75 -13.98 4.80
N LYS A 269 -6.96 -14.28 3.77
CA LYS A 269 -7.37 -14.42 2.36
C LYS A 269 -7.97 -13.15 1.73
N ILE A 270 -7.64 -11.98 2.27
CA ILE A 270 -8.02 -10.67 1.72
C ILE A 270 -6.78 -9.85 1.48
N TYR A 271 -6.56 -9.48 0.24
CA TYR A 271 -5.41 -8.71 -0.23
C TYR A 271 -5.79 -7.29 -0.61
N SER A 272 -4.84 -6.39 -0.60
CA SER A 272 -4.94 -5.07 -1.24
C SER A 272 -3.58 -4.66 -1.81
N PHE A 273 -3.57 -3.68 -2.70
CA PHE A 273 -2.35 -2.94 -2.95
C PHE A 273 -1.92 -2.24 -1.65
N SER A 274 -0.62 -2.23 -1.35
CA SER A 274 -0.08 -1.62 -0.12
C SER A 274 -0.44 -0.15 0.00
N HIS A 275 -0.56 0.54 -1.12
CA HIS A 275 -1.11 1.88 -1.25
C HIS A 275 -2.03 1.97 -2.46
N LEU A 276 -3.13 2.73 -2.33
CA LEU A 276 -4.07 2.99 -3.44
C LEU A 276 -3.34 3.60 -4.64
N THR A 277 -2.37 4.46 -4.39
CA THR A 277 -1.59 5.12 -5.45
C THR A 277 -0.79 4.15 -6.32
N PHE A 278 -0.38 3.00 -5.78
CA PHE A 278 0.21 1.94 -6.63
C PHE A 278 -0.83 1.27 -7.52
N GLN A 279 -2.03 1.03 -7.01
CA GLN A 279 -3.13 0.50 -7.81
C GLN A 279 -3.51 1.47 -8.95
N GLU A 280 -3.56 2.77 -8.65
CA GLU A 280 -3.82 3.84 -9.63
C GLU A 280 -2.72 3.91 -10.70
N PHE A 281 -1.46 3.88 -10.29
CA PHE A 281 -0.33 3.91 -11.21
C PHE A 281 -0.28 2.69 -12.13
N PHE A 282 -0.40 1.48 -11.57
CA PHE A 282 -0.42 0.26 -12.37
C PHE A 282 -1.65 0.19 -13.28
N SER A 283 -2.79 0.76 -12.87
CA SER A 283 -3.96 0.88 -13.73
C SER A 283 -3.70 1.81 -14.91
N ALA A 284 -3.08 2.98 -14.68
CA ALA A 284 -2.67 3.90 -15.73
C ALA A 284 -1.66 3.25 -16.70
N ARG A 285 -0.70 2.50 -16.16
CA ARG A 285 0.28 1.75 -16.96
C ARG A 285 -0.39 0.68 -17.82
N TYR A 286 -1.34 -0.10 -17.26
CA TYR A 286 -2.11 -1.07 -18.04
C TYR A 286 -2.82 -0.43 -19.24
N ILE A 287 -3.41 0.74 -19.04
CA ILE A 287 -4.11 1.50 -20.08
C ILE A 287 -3.14 1.90 -21.18
N THR A 288 -1.99 2.50 -20.82
CA THR A 288 -1.01 2.98 -21.81
C THR A 288 -0.33 1.85 -22.58
N GLU A 289 -0.02 0.72 -21.95
CA GLU A 289 0.61 -0.44 -22.60
C GLU A 289 -0.34 -1.22 -23.51
N ASN A 290 -1.65 -1.15 -23.26
CA ASN A 290 -2.67 -1.84 -24.05
C ASN A 290 -3.32 -0.98 -25.15
N THR A 291 -2.98 0.29 -25.27
CA THR A 291 -3.47 1.18 -26.34
C THR A 291 -3.18 0.63 -27.74
N ASN A 292 -2.03 -0.01 -27.92
CA ASN A 292 -1.64 -0.62 -29.20
C ASN A 292 -2.41 -1.92 -29.54
N LYS A 293 -3.20 -2.47 -28.61
CA LYS A 293 -3.83 -3.79 -28.78
C LYS A 293 -5.36 -3.76 -28.85
N ARG A 294 -6.05 -2.83 -28.22
CA ARG A 294 -7.50 -2.92 -28.08
C ARG A 294 -8.31 -1.62 -28.10
N LYS A 295 -7.84 -0.47 -27.67
CA LYS A 295 -8.62 0.79 -27.66
C LYS A 295 -7.72 2.00 -27.50
N ASP A 296 -8.05 3.07 -28.20
CA ASP A 296 -7.61 4.41 -27.94
C ASP A 296 -7.89 4.77 -26.46
N PRO A 297 -6.91 5.29 -25.69
CA PRO A 297 -7.08 5.61 -24.27
C PRO A 297 -8.17 6.67 -24.03
N THR A 298 -8.62 7.37 -25.07
CA THR A 298 -9.68 8.39 -24.98
C THR A 298 -11.00 7.83 -24.45
N TYR A 299 -11.25 6.51 -24.53
CA TYR A 299 -12.45 5.90 -23.94
C TYR A 299 -12.55 6.13 -22.43
N LEU A 300 -11.41 6.29 -21.72
CA LEU A 300 -11.40 6.62 -20.29
C LEU A 300 -12.06 7.96 -20.01
N ILE A 301 -11.80 8.94 -20.88
CA ILE A 301 -12.36 10.28 -20.77
C ILE A 301 -13.88 10.19 -20.89
N ASP A 302 -14.37 9.43 -21.88
CA ASP A 302 -15.79 9.26 -22.08
C ASP A 302 -16.48 8.56 -20.91
N LYS A 303 -15.81 7.57 -20.33
CA LYS A 303 -16.41 6.70 -19.30
C LYS A 303 -16.22 7.23 -17.87
N TYR A 304 -15.05 7.80 -17.56
CA TYR A 304 -14.63 8.01 -16.19
C TYR A 304 -14.20 9.42 -15.82
N MET A 305 -14.14 10.38 -16.76
CA MET A 305 -13.62 11.73 -16.48
C MET A 305 -14.36 12.46 -15.35
N LEU A 306 -15.66 12.18 -15.17
CA LEU A 306 -16.49 12.77 -14.13
C LEU A 306 -16.53 11.95 -12.82
N ASP A 307 -15.88 10.80 -12.77
CA ASP A 307 -15.74 10.00 -11.56
C ASP A 307 -14.47 10.41 -10.81
N PRO A 308 -14.58 11.05 -9.62
CA PRO A 308 -13.42 11.53 -8.85
C PRO A 308 -12.39 10.45 -8.55
N ARG A 309 -12.79 9.18 -8.46
CA ARG A 309 -11.88 8.05 -8.23
C ARG A 309 -10.83 7.90 -9.33
N TRP A 310 -11.19 8.27 -10.57
CA TRP A 310 -10.33 8.11 -11.74
C TRP A 310 -9.39 9.30 -11.97
N ASN A 311 -9.52 10.38 -11.21
CA ASN A 311 -8.72 11.58 -11.39
C ASN A 311 -7.22 11.28 -11.43
N GLU A 312 -6.73 10.51 -10.46
CA GLU A 312 -5.31 10.16 -10.38
C GLU A 312 -4.88 9.26 -11.53
N VAL A 313 -5.69 8.25 -11.88
CA VAL A 313 -5.43 7.36 -13.02
C VAL A 313 -5.35 8.15 -14.33
N ILE A 314 -6.24 9.12 -14.55
CA ILE A 314 -6.25 9.97 -15.74
C ILE A 314 -4.98 10.83 -15.80
N ILE A 315 -4.58 11.45 -14.67
CA ILE A 315 -3.36 12.27 -14.58
C ILE A 315 -2.12 11.41 -14.88
N LEU A 316 -2.02 10.24 -14.26
CA LEU A 316 -0.91 9.32 -14.47
C LEU A 316 -0.89 8.76 -15.89
N THR A 317 -2.04 8.42 -16.47
CA THR A 317 -2.16 7.99 -17.88
C THR A 317 -1.64 9.08 -18.81
N THR A 318 -2.02 10.35 -18.59
CA THR A 318 -1.53 11.49 -19.38
C THR A 318 -0.01 11.59 -19.34
N GLY A 319 0.58 11.39 -18.16
CA GLY A 319 2.05 11.45 -17.98
C GLY A 319 2.82 10.24 -18.52
N LEU A 320 2.16 9.09 -18.70
CA LEU A 320 2.76 7.86 -19.25
C LEU A 320 2.60 7.73 -20.76
N LEU A 321 1.67 8.47 -21.39
CA LEU A 321 1.49 8.44 -22.84
C LEU A 321 2.68 9.08 -23.55
N ALA A 322 3.21 8.41 -24.57
CA ALA A 322 4.25 8.96 -25.41
C ALA A 322 3.75 10.20 -26.22
N GLU A 323 2.48 10.19 -26.60
CA GLU A 323 1.77 11.29 -27.26
C GLU A 323 0.44 11.52 -26.56
N ALA A 324 0.33 12.60 -25.78
CA ALA A 324 -0.84 12.89 -24.97
C ALA A 324 -1.85 13.86 -25.64
N ASP A 325 -1.52 14.43 -26.79
CA ASP A 325 -2.33 15.49 -27.44
C ASP A 325 -3.77 15.05 -27.71
N GLY A 326 -3.95 13.85 -28.28
CA GLY A 326 -5.29 13.30 -28.55
C GLY A 326 -6.11 13.10 -27.26
N PHE A 327 -5.45 12.65 -26.21
CA PHE A 327 -6.05 12.43 -24.90
C PHE A 327 -6.46 13.76 -24.24
N LEU A 328 -5.59 14.76 -24.26
CA LEU A 328 -5.87 16.11 -23.73
C LEU A 328 -6.99 16.81 -24.53
N LEU A 329 -7.03 16.63 -25.87
CA LEU A 329 -8.11 17.15 -26.70
C LEU A 329 -9.45 16.48 -26.38
N ALA A 330 -9.47 15.17 -26.08
CA ALA A 330 -10.68 14.48 -25.63
C ALA A 330 -11.16 15.03 -24.29
N MET A 331 -10.26 15.25 -23.32
CA MET A 331 -10.58 15.89 -22.04
C MET A 331 -11.22 17.27 -22.25
N ARG A 332 -10.61 18.11 -23.08
CA ARG A 332 -11.13 19.46 -23.38
C ARG A 332 -12.52 19.45 -24.02
N ARG A 333 -12.84 18.42 -24.83
CA ARG A 333 -14.17 18.28 -25.44
C ARG A 333 -15.24 17.86 -24.45
N LYS A 334 -14.85 17.19 -23.38
CA LYS A 334 -15.76 16.67 -22.35
C LYS A 334 -16.08 17.70 -21.26
N LEU A 335 -15.22 18.70 -21.06
CA LEU A 335 -15.44 19.87 -20.20
C LEU A 335 -16.33 20.90 -20.88
#